data_362bba8039a36606d0e91a3f87ce3fe2
#
_entry.id   362bba8039a36606d0e91a3f87ce3fe2
#
_cell.length_a   1.000
_cell.length_b   1.000
_cell.length_c   1.000
_cell.angle_alpha   90.00
_cell.angle_beta   90.00
_cell.angle_gamma   90.00
#
_symmetry.space_group_name_H-M   'P 1'
#
loop_
_entity.id
_entity.type
_entity.pdbx_description
1 polymer ?
#
loop_
_entity_poly.entity_id
_entity_poly.type
_entity_poly.pdbx_seq_one_letter_code
_entity_poly.pdbx_strand_id
1 'polypeptide(L)'
;MSEASRPPAHPAGPDAPALASSTTTVRPPIPRLPVGRLAFLLLAGVALLAGLNASLVRLGAIAPVASTSLGTVHGLLMIYGFLGTAICLERAVALQSDGRRAWAYAAPLLTGAGGISAVVISLNEGVRVALAHLPIPRFLAAHLSGFAPERMMPGFLITLGMALLTAIYCYVWTRRQATHAVLIQLMGALIGLGGILLWWRGLETPRAVPWWLAFLIVTIVGERVELARLAFASGSTERRITAESAARAPLFREMTTALIPPAPVSRGAAYAHARRPSDCRATARSRQIAVPRNP
;
A
#
# COMPACT_ATOMS: atom_id res chain seq x y z
N MET A 1 -20.59 14.17 93.81
CA MET A 1 -21.04 13.29 92.67
C MET A 1 -20.82 14.06 91.41
N SER A 2 -19.70 13.76 90.73
CA SER A 2 -19.29 14.48 89.58
C SER A 2 -19.16 13.47 88.45
N GLU A 3 -20.12 13.56 87.50
CA GLU A 3 -20.24 12.66 86.35
C GLU A 3 -19.38 13.19 85.20
N ALA A 4 -18.31 12.44 84.90
CA ALA A 4 -17.36 12.79 83.87
C ALA A 4 -17.92 12.41 82.47
N SER A 5 -18.21 13.41 81.65
CA SER A 5 -18.64 13.26 80.28
C SER A 5 -17.54 12.62 79.43
N ARG A 6 -17.86 11.47 78.81
CA ARG A 6 -17.04 10.75 77.84
C ARG A 6 -17.21 11.40 76.43
N PRO A 7 -16.14 11.71 75.70
CA PRO A 7 -16.27 12.25 74.38
C PRO A 7 -16.75 11.18 73.39
N PRO A 8 -17.50 11.57 72.33
CA PRO A 8 -18.04 10.64 71.34
C PRO A 8 -16.94 10.05 70.46
N ALA A 9 -17.05 8.74 70.17
CA ALA A 9 -16.16 8.01 69.26
C ALA A 9 -16.32 8.51 67.82
N HIS A 10 -15.21 8.86 67.17
CA HIS A 10 -15.16 9.14 65.72
C HIS A 10 -15.55 7.90 64.96
N PRO A 11 -16.44 7.99 63.93
CA PRO A 11 -16.67 6.90 63.01
C PRO A 11 -15.44 6.66 62.15
N ALA A 12 -15.02 5.38 62.08
CA ALA A 12 -13.98 4.92 61.14
C ALA A 12 -14.40 5.25 59.73
N GLY A 13 -13.57 5.98 58.99
CA GLY A 13 -13.75 6.28 57.58
C GLY A 13 -13.71 4.99 56.73
N PRO A 14 -14.44 4.96 55.63
CA PRO A 14 -14.46 3.80 54.76
C PRO A 14 -13.05 3.53 54.19
N ASP A 15 -12.62 2.28 54.31
CA ASP A 15 -11.38 1.75 53.76
C ASP A 15 -11.30 2.09 52.26
N ALA A 16 -10.28 2.89 51.88
CA ALA A 16 -9.99 3.17 50.51
C ALA A 16 -9.58 1.85 49.81
N PRO A 17 -10.25 1.46 48.74
CA PRO A 17 -9.84 0.27 48.02
C PRO A 17 -8.41 0.46 47.50
N ALA A 18 -7.51 -0.42 47.94
CA ALA A 18 -6.16 -0.52 47.42
C ALA A 18 -6.26 -0.81 45.90
N LEU A 19 -5.99 0.19 45.07
CA LEU A 19 -5.81 0.04 43.63
C LEU A 19 -4.57 -0.85 43.40
N ALA A 20 -4.77 -2.16 43.45
CA ALA A 20 -3.80 -3.12 42.96
C ALA A 20 -3.68 -2.91 41.45
N SER A 21 -2.70 -2.10 41.05
CA SER A 21 -2.27 -1.93 39.66
C SER A 21 -1.68 -3.25 39.17
N SER A 22 -2.56 -4.20 38.80
CA SER A 22 -2.16 -5.35 38.02
C SER A 22 -1.82 -4.88 36.60
N THR A 23 -0.58 -4.45 36.40
CA THR A 23 0.02 -4.29 35.07
C THR A 23 0.10 -5.67 34.43
N THR A 24 -1.02 -6.13 33.89
CA THR A 24 -1.03 -7.25 32.96
C THR A 24 -0.29 -6.77 31.72
N THR A 25 0.98 -7.14 31.61
CA THR A 25 1.76 -6.97 30.38
C THR A 25 1.09 -7.82 29.31
N VAL A 26 0.13 -7.22 28.61
CA VAL A 26 -0.48 -7.82 27.41
C VAL A 26 0.64 -7.90 26.37
N ARG A 27 1.24 -9.09 26.27
CA ARG A 27 2.21 -9.42 25.24
C ARG A 27 1.52 -9.16 23.89
N PRO A 28 2.02 -8.25 23.03
CA PRO A 28 1.36 -7.99 21.76
C PRO A 28 1.26 -9.31 20.99
N PRO A 29 0.09 -9.64 20.41
CA PRO A 29 -0.08 -10.85 19.64
C PRO A 29 0.94 -10.85 18.50
N ILE A 30 1.74 -11.92 18.39
CA ILE A 30 2.69 -12.11 17.29
C ILE A 30 1.89 -11.98 15.99
N PRO A 31 2.20 -11.04 15.09
CA PRO A 31 1.46 -10.87 13.85
C PRO A 31 1.61 -12.16 13.04
N ARG A 32 0.52 -12.91 12.91
CA ARG A 32 0.49 -14.09 12.04
C ARG A 32 0.71 -13.60 10.62
N LEU A 33 1.84 -13.97 10.01
CA LEU A 33 2.10 -13.69 8.61
C LEU A 33 0.92 -14.20 7.78
N PRO A 34 0.24 -13.36 7.00
CA PRO A 34 -0.90 -13.79 6.20
C PRO A 34 -0.40 -14.61 5.01
N VAL A 35 -0.24 -15.92 5.23
CA VAL A 35 0.33 -16.88 4.25
C VAL A 35 -0.31 -16.75 2.87
N GLY A 36 -1.63 -16.48 2.82
CA GLY A 36 -2.32 -16.26 1.54
C GLY A 36 -1.81 -15.05 0.76
N ARG A 37 -1.48 -13.94 1.43
CA ARG A 37 -0.92 -12.76 0.77
C ARG A 37 0.49 -13.00 0.25
N LEU A 38 1.27 -13.81 0.97
CA LEU A 38 2.62 -14.18 0.55
C LEU A 38 2.59 -15.01 -0.74
N ALA A 39 1.60 -15.90 -0.92
CA ALA A 39 1.45 -16.68 -2.13
C ALA A 39 1.20 -15.79 -3.38
N PHE A 40 0.38 -14.75 -3.26
CA PHE A 40 0.16 -13.79 -4.34
C PHE A 40 1.41 -12.96 -4.65
N LEU A 41 2.15 -12.54 -3.63
CA LEU A 41 3.42 -11.84 -3.82
C LEU A 41 4.46 -12.76 -4.49
N LEU A 42 4.43 -14.05 -4.20
CA LEU A 42 5.31 -15.03 -4.86
C LEU A 42 4.97 -15.14 -6.36
N LEU A 43 3.68 -15.22 -6.71
CA LEU A 43 3.25 -15.21 -8.11
C LEU A 43 3.74 -13.95 -8.85
N ALA A 44 3.56 -12.78 -8.24
CA ALA A 44 4.06 -11.52 -8.78
C ALA A 44 5.58 -11.52 -8.88
N GLY A 45 6.29 -12.05 -7.88
CA GLY A 45 7.75 -12.15 -7.86
C GLY A 45 8.30 -13.03 -8.97
N VAL A 46 7.67 -14.17 -9.25
CA VAL A 46 8.06 -15.03 -10.37
C VAL A 46 7.88 -14.30 -11.71
N ALA A 47 6.76 -13.59 -11.90
CA ALA A 47 6.53 -12.79 -13.10
C ALA A 47 7.57 -11.66 -13.25
N LEU A 48 7.95 -11.02 -12.13
CA LEU A 48 9.02 -10.01 -12.11
C LEU A 48 10.36 -10.60 -12.54
N LEU A 49 10.79 -11.70 -11.93
CA LEU A 49 12.08 -12.32 -12.25
C LEU A 49 12.12 -12.81 -13.70
N ALA A 50 11.05 -13.43 -14.19
CA ALA A 50 10.93 -13.84 -15.58
C ALA A 50 10.93 -12.62 -16.52
N GLY A 51 10.25 -11.54 -16.16
CA GLY A 51 10.25 -10.28 -16.90
C GLY A 51 11.63 -9.63 -16.96
N LEU A 52 12.37 -9.61 -15.85
CA LEU A 52 13.76 -9.12 -15.82
C LEU A 52 14.67 -9.98 -16.69
N ASN A 53 14.57 -11.31 -16.60
CA ASN A 53 15.31 -12.21 -17.48
C ASN A 53 14.97 -11.95 -18.97
N ALA A 54 13.70 -11.77 -19.28
CA ALA A 54 13.24 -11.43 -20.64
C ALA A 54 13.81 -10.10 -21.14
N SER A 55 14.00 -9.11 -20.26
CA SER A 55 14.62 -7.84 -20.64
C SER A 55 16.10 -8.01 -20.98
N LEU A 56 16.84 -8.84 -20.24
CA LEU A 56 18.25 -9.16 -20.53
C LEU A 56 18.37 -9.83 -21.91
N VAL A 57 17.49 -10.80 -22.23
CA VAL A 57 17.46 -11.42 -23.56
C VAL A 57 17.24 -10.37 -24.65
N ARG A 58 16.31 -9.44 -24.46
CA ARG A 58 16.03 -8.38 -25.45
C ARG A 58 17.20 -7.41 -25.66
N LEU A 59 17.97 -7.16 -24.62
CA LEU A 59 19.17 -6.31 -24.66
C LEU A 59 20.40 -7.03 -25.23
N GLY A 60 20.28 -8.33 -25.54
CA GLY A 60 21.44 -9.14 -25.96
C GLY A 60 22.45 -9.37 -24.85
N ALA A 61 22.06 -9.15 -23.59
CA ALA A 61 22.89 -9.41 -22.42
C ALA A 61 22.86 -10.90 -22.02
N ILE A 62 23.81 -11.31 -21.19
CA ILE A 62 23.84 -12.67 -20.64
C ILE A 62 22.61 -12.84 -19.73
N ALA A 63 21.73 -13.73 -20.11
CA ALA A 63 20.50 -14.04 -19.37
C ALA A 63 20.56 -15.48 -18.83
N PRO A 64 20.10 -15.74 -17.59
CA PRO A 64 20.03 -17.10 -17.04
C PRO A 64 19.25 -18.07 -17.92
N VAL A 65 18.18 -17.60 -18.57
CA VAL A 65 17.38 -18.36 -19.52
C VAL A 65 17.35 -17.63 -20.86
N ALA A 66 18.07 -18.12 -21.84
CA ALA A 66 18.14 -17.52 -23.18
C ALA A 66 16.97 -18.01 -24.07
N SER A 67 15.77 -17.47 -23.82
CA SER A 67 14.57 -17.77 -24.60
C SER A 67 14.07 -16.51 -25.33
N THR A 68 14.09 -16.53 -26.67
CA THR A 68 13.58 -15.42 -27.49
C THR A 68 12.08 -15.23 -27.31
N SER A 69 11.32 -16.33 -27.15
CA SER A 69 9.88 -16.27 -26.90
C SER A 69 9.55 -15.61 -25.57
N LEU A 70 10.35 -15.81 -24.53
CA LEU A 70 10.21 -15.10 -23.27
C LEU A 70 10.43 -13.58 -23.45
N GLY A 71 11.39 -13.19 -24.29
CA GLY A 71 11.61 -11.79 -24.65
C GLY A 71 10.40 -11.08 -25.24
N THR A 72 9.54 -11.80 -26.00
CA THR A 72 8.35 -11.22 -26.63
C THR A 72 7.25 -10.87 -25.62
N VAL A 73 7.17 -11.57 -24.48
CA VAL A 73 6.17 -11.37 -23.43
C VAL A 73 6.69 -10.51 -22.26
N HIS A 74 7.90 -9.96 -22.34
CA HIS A 74 8.50 -9.12 -21.31
C HIS A 74 7.54 -8.06 -20.77
N GLY A 75 6.95 -7.22 -21.64
CA GLY A 75 6.04 -6.15 -21.25
C GLY A 75 4.78 -6.69 -20.54
N LEU A 76 4.23 -7.79 -21.01
CA LEU A 76 3.09 -8.45 -20.38
C LEU A 76 3.42 -8.89 -18.96
N LEU A 77 4.59 -9.53 -18.77
CA LEU A 77 5.04 -10.00 -17.46
C LEU A 77 5.26 -8.87 -16.47
N MET A 78 5.90 -7.78 -16.92
CA MET A 78 6.19 -6.65 -16.05
C MET A 78 4.92 -5.89 -15.67
N ILE A 79 4.01 -5.68 -16.61
CA ILE A 79 2.86 -4.80 -16.41
C ILE A 79 1.69 -5.55 -15.77
N TYR A 80 1.30 -6.69 -16.30
CA TYR A 80 0.15 -7.44 -15.76
C TYR A 80 0.55 -8.54 -14.79
N GLY A 81 1.58 -9.31 -15.13
CA GLY A 81 2.05 -10.41 -14.29
C GLY A 81 2.58 -9.93 -12.94
N PHE A 82 3.36 -8.86 -12.92
CA PHE A 82 3.93 -8.31 -11.69
C PHE A 82 3.08 -7.15 -11.14
N LEU A 83 3.10 -5.97 -11.79
CA LEU A 83 2.45 -4.78 -11.26
C LEU A 83 0.93 -4.93 -11.18
N GLY A 84 0.30 -5.50 -12.21
CA GLY A 84 -1.14 -5.75 -12.20
C GLY A 84 -1.56 -6.67 -11.05
N THR A 85 -0.81 -7.74 -10.79
CA THR A 85 -1.06 -8.64 -9.65
C THR A 85 -0.89 -7.92 -8.32
N ALA A 86 0.15 -7.07 -8.18
CA ALA A 86 0.38 -6.30 -6.96
C ALA A 86 -0.74 -5.29 -6.71
N ILE A 87 -1.17 -4.55 -7.73
CA ILE A 87 -2.29 -3.58 -7.65
C ILE A 87 -3.60 -4.31 -7.29
N CYS A 88 -3.88 -5.43 -7.96
CA CYS A 88 -5.06 -6.25 -7.66
C CYS A 88 -5.04 -6.74 -6.20
N LEU A 89 -3.88 -7.19 -5.70
CA LEU A 89 -3.74 -7.66 -4.32
C LEU A 89 -3.97 -6.54 -3.32
N GLU A 90 -3.38 -5.37 -3.55
CA GLU A 90 -3.57 -4.20 -2.68
C GLU A 90 -5.05 -3.84 -2.57
N ARG A 91 -5.77 -3.78 -3.70
CA ARG A 91 -7.20 -3.46 -3.71
C ARG A 91 -8.06 -4.55 -3.10
N ALA A 92 -7.71 -5.83 -3.29
CA ALA A 92 -8.40 -6.94 -2.63
C ALA A 92 -8.23 -6.88 -1.11
N VAL A 93 -7.02 -6.55 -0.64
CA VAL A 93 -6.73 -6.38 0.80
C VAL A 93 -7.51 -5.20 1.38
N ALA A 94 -7.51 -4.05 0.70
CA ALA A 94 -8.26 -2.87 1.13
C ALA A 94 -9.77 -3.16 1.22
N LEU A 95 -10.32 -3.94 0.29
CA LEU A 95 -11.73 -4.30 0.26
C LEU A 95 -12.12 -5.33 1.34
N GLN A 96 -11.16 -6.13 1.82
CA GLN A 96 -11.40 -7.18 2.82
C GLN A 96 -11.51 -6.63 4.25
N SER A 97 -11.18 -5.38 4.52
CA SER A 97 -11.27 -4.79 5.87
C SER A 97 -12.64 -5.03 6.53
N ASP A 98 -13.70 -5.20 5.71
CA ASP A 98 -15.06 -5.51 6.16
C ASP A 98 -15.35 -7.03 6.33
N GLY A 99 -14.36 -7.91 6.23
CA GLY A 99 -14.41 -9.33 6.61
C GLY A 99 -15.19 -10.29 5.69
N ARG A 100 -15.87 -9.84 4.63
CA ARG A 100 -16.81 -10.66 3.82
C ARG A 100 -16.55 -10.78 2.32
N ARG A 101 -15.38 -10.32 1.81
CA ARG A 101 -15.21 -10.16 0.36
C ARG A 101 -14.02 -10.93 -0.21
N ALA A 102 -13.98 -12.23 0.10
CA ALA A 102 -12.94 -13.13 -0.42
C ALA A 102 -12.89 -13.18 -1.96
N TRP A 103 -14.00 -12.89 -2.66
CA TRP A 103 -14.04 -12.88 -4.13
C TRP A 103 -13.04 -11.90 -4.76
N ALA A 104 -12.69 -10.81 -4.07
CA ALA A 104 -11.72 -9.83 -4.58
C ALA A 104 -10.32 -10.42 -4.80
N TYR A 105 -9.96 -11.48 -4.06
CA TYR A 105 -8.69 -12.17 -4.25
C TYR A 105 -8.63 -12.98 -5.55
N ALA A 106 -9.74 -13.19 -6.22
CA ALA A 106 -9.73 -13.78 -7.56
C ALA A 106 -9.00 -12.88 -8.58
N ALA A 107 -9.02 -11.54 -8.41
CA ALA A 107 -8.33 -10.64 -9.32
C ALA A 107 -6.81 -10.85 -9.32
N PRO A 108 -6.07 -10.79 -8.19
CA PRO A 108 -4.63 -11.05 -8.18
C PRO A 108 -4.29 -12.51 -8.51
N LEU A 109 -5.17 -13.47 -8.18
CA LEU A 109 -4.97 -14.87 -8.57
C LEU A 109 -4.95 -15.02 -10.09
N LEU A 110 -5.92 -14.44 -10.77
CA LEU A 110 -6.06 -14.57 -12.23
C LEU A 110 -4.98 -13.80 -12.98
N THR A 111 -4.66 -12.57 -12.56
CA THR A 111 -3.57 -11.81 -13.18
C THR A 111 -2.22 -12.49 -12.98
N GLY A 112 -1.94 -12.99 -11.78
CA GLY A 112 -0.71 -13.72 -11.46
C GLY A 112 -0.63 -15.06 -12.22
N ALA A 113 -1.70 -15.85 -12.22
CA ALA A 113 -1.79 -17.10 -12.98
C ALA A 113 -1.62 -16.87 -14.50
N GLY A 114 -2.17 -15.76 -15.01
CA GLY A 114 -1.96 -15.33 -16.39
C GLY A 114 -0.50 -15.01 -16.69
N GLY A 115 0.19 -14.34 -15.79
CA GLY A 115 1.64 -14.12 -15.88
C GLY A 115 2.43 -15.43 -15.88
N ILE A 116 2.13 -16.36 -14.97
CA ILE A 116 2.78 -17.67 -14.91
C ILE A 116 2.52 -18.47 -16.16
N SER A 117 1.27 -18.48 -16.68
CA SER A 117 0.94 -19.20 -17.92
C SER A 117 1.73 -18.67 -19.11
N ALA A 118 1.94 -17.34 -19.19
CA ALA A 118 2.79 -16.73 -20.22
C ALA A 118 4.25 -17.20 -20.11
N VAL A 119 4.81 -17.31 -18.90
CA VAL A 119 6.15 -17.86 -18.68
C VAL A 119 6.22 -19.32 -19.12
N VAL A 120 5.30 -20.17 -18.67
CA VAL A 120 5.28 -21.61 -18.98
C VAL A 120 5.19 -21.83 -20.49
N ILE A 121 4.28 -21.13 -21.17
CA ILE A 121 4.11 -21.25 -22.63
C ILE A 121 5.35 -20.75 -23.38
N SER A 122 6.00 -19.69 -22.88
CA SER A 122 7.21 -19.15 -23.50
C SER A 122 8.45 -20.02 -23.31
N LEU A 123 8.49 -20.82 -22.24
CA LEU A 123 9.64 -21.70 -21.94
C LEU A 123 9.46 -23.12 -22.47
N ASN A 124 8.22 -23.56 -22.73
CA ASN A 124 7.92 -24.95 -23.09
C ASN A 124 7.26 -25.04 -24.46
N GLU A 125 8.06 -25.41 -25.48
CA GLU A 125 7.59 -25.61 -26.84
C GLU A 125 6.50 -26.71 -26.92
N GLY A 126 6.64 -27.78 -26.14
CA GLY A 126 5.65 -28.86 -26.08
C GLY A 126 4.29 -28.37 -25.60
N VAL A 127 4.23 -27.49 -24.59
CA VAL A 127 2.97 -26.88 -24.11
C VAL A 127 2.38 -25.99 -25.21
N ARG A 128 3.21 -25.23 -25.93
CA ARG A 128 2.76 -24.36 -27.01
C ARG A 128 2.14 -25.17 -28.16
N VAL A 129 2.77 -26.27 -28.56
CA VAL A 129 2.27 -27.18 -29.56
C VAL A 129 0.96 -27.87 -29.11
N ALA A 130 0.92 -28.35 -27.86
CA ALA A 130 -0.29 -28.95 -27.29
C ALA A 130 -1.48 -27.99 -27.29
N LEU A 131 -1.24 -26.71 -26.88
CA LEU A 131 -2.29 -25.68 -26.92
C LEU A 131 -2.79 -25.38 -28.32
N ALA A 132 -1.93 -25.40 -29.34
CA ALA A 132 -2.31 -25.20 -30.73
C ALA A 132 -3.20 -26.33 -31.29
N HIS A 133 -3.10 -27.55 -30.71
CA HIS A 133 -3.86 -28.71 -31.10
C HIS A 133 -5.08 -29.00 -30.21
N LEU A 134 -5.41 -28.11 -29.26
CA LEU A 134 -6.58 -28.27 -28.40
C LEU A 134 -7.87 -28.31 -29.28
N PRO A 135 -8.73 -29.34 -29.12
CA PRO A 135 -9.98 -29.42 -29.82
C PRO A 135 -10.97 -28.37 -29.32
N ILE A 136 -10.95 -27.19 -29.94
CA ILE A 136 -11.88 -26.12 -29.61
C ILE A 136 -13.22 -26.41 -30.33
N PRO A 137 -14.38 -26.42 -29.62
CA PRO A 137 -15.68 -26.58 -30.24
C PRO A 137 -15.90 -25.57 -31.37
N ARG A 138 -16.45 -26.01 -32.51
CA ARG A 138 -16.59 -25.21 -33.74
C ARG A 138 -17.30 -23.86 -33.52
N PHE A 139 -18.29 -23.80 -32.62
CA PHE A 139 -19.00 -22.57 -32.32
C PHE A 139 -18.06 -21.54 -31.59
N LEU A 140 -17.16 -22.04 -30.75
CA LEU A 140 -16.19 -21.22 -30.07
C LEU A 140 -15.02 -20.85 -30.99
N ALA A 141 -14.63 -21.75 -31.89
CA ALA A 141 -13.57 -21.51 -32.86
C ALA A 141 -13.89 -20.33 -33.79
N ALA A 142 -15.16 -20.19 -34.21
CA ALA A 142 -15.59 -19.06 -35.01
C ALA A 142 -15.44 -17.71 -34.32
N HIS A 143 -15.66 -17.67 -33.00
CA HIS A 143 -15.49 -16.45 -32.18
C HIS A 143 -14.02 -16.20 -31.76
N LEU A 144 -13.20 -17.24 -31.75
CA LEU A 144 -11.80 -17.22 -31.35
C LEU A 144 -10.83 -17.21 -32.54
N SER A 145 -11.32 -17.18 -33.78
CA SER A 145 -10.51 -17.23 -35.00
C SER A 145 -9.48 -16.11 -35.15
N GLY A 146 -9.63 -15.00 -34.37
CA GLY A 146 -8.66 -13.91 -34.33
C GLY A 146 -7.64 -14.02 -33.21
N PHE A 147 -7.66 -15.09 -32.41
CA PHE A 147 -6.77 -15.21 -31.23
C PHE A 147 -5.61 -16.16 -31.53
N ALA A 148 -4.38 -15.71 -31.27
CA ALA A 148 -3.20 -16.55 -31.36
C ALA A 148 -3.21 -17.61 -30.24
N PRO A 149 -2.99 -18.91 -30.52
CA PRO A 149 -3.09 -19.98 -29.54
C PRO A 149 -2.22 -19.74 -28.28
N GLU A 150 -1.02 -19.22 -28.48
CA GLU A 150 -0.08 -18.92 -27.38
C GLU A 150 -0.55 -17.76 -26.48
N ARG A 151 -1.47 -16.92 -26.94
CA ARG A 151 -2.07 -15.81 -26.18
C ARG A 151 -3.36 -16.17 -25.49
N MET A 152 -3.97 -17.32 -25.84
CA MET A 152 -5.31 -17.69 -25.36
C MET A 152 -5.37 -17.75 -23.84
N MET A 153 -4.50 -18.56 -23.23
CA MET A 153 -4.53 -18.76 -21.77
C MET A 153 -4.10 -17.50 -20.99
N PRO A 154 -2.93 -16.90 -21.24
CA PRO A 154 -2.53 -15.70 -20.52
C PRO A 154 -3.48 -14.52 -20.78
N GLY A 155 -3.92 -14.33 -22.02
CA GLY A 155 -4.87 -13.27 -22.39
C GLY A 155 -6.21 -13.43 -21.67
N PHE A 156 -6.76 -14.62 -21.63
CA PHE A 156 -8.03 -14.92 -20.94
C PHE A 156 -7.92 -14.64 -19.43
N LEU A 157 -6.89 -15.20 -18.76
CA LEU A 157 -6.72 -15.09 -17.32
C LEU A 157 -6.48 -13.63 -16.90
N ILE A 158 -5.60 -12.92 -17.60
CA ILE A 158 -5.32 -11.52 -17.31
C ILE A 158 -6.54 -10.65 -17.56
N THR A 159 -7.26 -10.88 -18.66
CA THR A 159 -8.49 -10.12 -18.99
C THR A 159 -9.54 -10.29 -17.88
N LEU A 160 -9.75 -11.52 -17.41
CA LEU A 160 -10.69 -11.79 -16.32
C LEU A 160 -10.24 -11.15 -15.01
N GLY A 161 -8.94 -11.20 -14.69
CA GLY A 161 -8.37 -10.53 -13.53
C GLY A 161 -8.54 -9.01 -13.59
N MET A 162 -8.30 -8.40 -14.76
CA MET A 162 -8.49 -6.96 -14.97
C MET A 162 -9.97 -6.55 -14.94
N ALA A 163 -10.86 -7.39 -15.44
CA ALA A 163 -12.31 -7.19 -15.34
C ALA A 163 -12.76 -7.20 -13.87
N LEU A 164 -12.23 -8.12 -13.06
CA LEU A 164 -12.49 -8.13 -11.61
C LEU A 164 -11.92 -6.91 -10.90
N LEU A 165 -10.73 -6.44 -11.27
CA LEU A 165 -10.18 -5.19 -10.75
C LEU A 165 -11.09 -4.00 -11.07
N THR A 166 -11.57 -3.92 -12.31
CA THR A 166 -12.55 -2.91 -12.73
C THR A 166 -13.84 -3.01 -11.90
N ALA A 167 -14.34 -4.24 -11.68
CA ALA A 167 -15.51 -4.48 -10.84
C ALA A 167 -15.29 -4.06 -9.38
N ILE A 168 -14.07 -4.25 -8.83
CA ILE A 168 -13.69 -3.76 -7.49
C ILE A 168 -13.81 -2.24 -7.43
N TYR A 169 -13.24 -1.51 -8.39
CA TYR A 169 -13.34 -0.05 -8.43
C TYR A 169 -14.78 0.44 -8.63
N CYS A 170 -15.56 -0.19 -9.51
CA CYS A 170 -16.98 0.11 -9.66
C CYS A 170 -17.74 -0.11 -8.35
N TYR A 171 -17.47 -1.21 -7.67
CA TYR A 171 -18.09 -1.50 -6.38
C TYR A 171 -17.74 -0.46 -5.31
N VAL A 172 -16.48 -0.04 -5.20
CA VAL A 172 -16.04 1.03 -4.29
C VAL A 172 -16.74 2.34 -4.66
N TRP A 173 -16.86 2.66 -5.96
CA TRP A 173 -17.54 3.84 -6.45
C TRP A 173 -19.01 3.89 -6.03
N THR A 174 -19.76 2.80 -6.15
CA THR A 174 -21.20 2.75 -5.81
C THR A 174 -21.47 2.93 -4.31
N ARG A 175 -20.48 2.69 -3.45
CA ARG A 175 -20.61 2.83 -2.00
C ARG A 175 -20.58 4.27 -1.47
N ARG A 176 -20.61 5.28 -2.33
CA ARG A 176 -20.56 6.72 -1.98
C ARG A 176 -19.35 7.15 -1.13
N GLN A 177 -18.37 6.28 -0.95
CA GLN A 177 -17.07 6.62 -0.35
C GLN A 177 -16.05 7.04 -1.41
N ALA A 178 -16.50 7.13 -2.64
CA ALA A 178 -15.68 7.36 -3.80
C ALA A 178 -15.18 8.80 -3.87
N THR A 179 -13.88 8.90 -3.87
CA THR A 179 -13.15 10.14 -4.13
C THR A 179 -12.84 10.22 -5.63
N HIS A 180 -12.52 11.40 -6.13
CA HIS A 180 -12.05 11.55 -7.51
C HIS A 180 -10.84 10.66 -7.82
N ALA A 181 -10.02 10.33 -6.82
CA ALA A 181 -8.91 9.41 -6.95
C ALA A 181 -9.34 7.99 -7.40
N VAL A 182 -10.44 7.47 -6.83
CA VAL A 182 -11.00 6.17 -7.22
C VAL A 182 -11.49 6.18 -8.67
N LEU A 183 -12.04 7.30 -9.13
CA LEU A 183 -12.46 7.45 -10.53
C LEU A 183 -11.25 7.41 -11.48
N ILE A 184 -10.15 8.08 -11.13
CA ILE A 184 -8.92 8.04 -11.91
C ILE A 184 -8.38 6.60 -11.97
N GLN A 185 -8.38 5.87 -10.85
CA GLN A 185 -7.94 4.46 -10.79
C GLN A 185 -8.86 3.54 -11.61
N LEU A 186 -10.18 3.78 -11.58
CA LEU A 186 -11.15 3.08 -12.43
C LEU A 186 -10.84 3.30 -13.91
N MET A 187 -10.58 4.53 -14.33
CA MET A 187 -10.17 4.84 -15.70
C MET A 187 -8.88 4.10 -16.08
N GLY A 188 -7.89 4.05 -15.19
CA GLY A 188 -6.69 3.26 -15.37
C GLY A 188 -6.99 1.78 -15.60
N ALA A 189 -7.83 1.17 -14.75
CA ALA A 189 -8.23 -0.23 -14.87
C ALA A 189 -8.98 -0.51 -16.19
N LEU A 190 -9.85 0.38 -16.66
CA LEU A 190 -10.53 0.26 -17.95
C LEU A 190 -9.55 0.34 -19.12
N ILE A 191 -8.57 1.25 -19.08
CA ILE A 191 -7.52 1.35 -20.10
C ILE A 191 -6.71 0.05 -20.12
N GLY A 192 -6.34 -0.48 -18.95
CA GLY A 192 -5.62 -1.75 -18.84
C GLY A 192 -6.41 -2.94 -19.36
N LEU A 193 -7.70 -3.00 -19.05
CA LEU A 193 -8.61 -4.01 -19.57
C LEU A 193 -8.72 -3.92 -21.11
N GLY A 194 -8.86 -2.71 -21.65
CA GLY A 194 -8.87 -2.48 -23.10
C GLY A 194 -7.55 -2.91 -23.75
N GLY A 195 -6.42 -2.53 -23.16
CA GLY A 195 -5.09 -2.87 -23.68
C GLY A 195 -4.83 -4.39 -23.73
N ILE A 196 -5.23 -5.14 -22.70
CA ILE A 196 -5.07 -6.61 -22.69
C ILE A 196 -6.04 -7.29 -23.69
N LEU A 197 -7.27 -6.80 -23.81
CA LEU A 197 -8.24 -7.30 -24.78
C LEU A 197 -7.74 -7.11 -26.23
N LEU A 198 -7.22 -5.95 -26.56
CA LEU A 198 -6.66 -5.65 -27.87
C LEU A 198 -5.47 -6.57 -28.17
N TRP A 199 -4.55 -6.75 -27.22
CA TRP A 199 -3.41 -7.66 -27.38
C TRP A 199 -3.87 -9.11 -27.53
N TRP A 200 -4.82 -9.54 -26.72
CA TRP A 200 -5.39 -10.89 -26.81
C TRP A 200 -6.03 -11.14 -28.18
N ARG A 201 -6.71 -10.14 -28.74
CA ARG A 201 -7.31 -10.19 -30.09
C ARG A 201 -6.29 -10.09 -31.23
N GLY A 202 -5.02 -10.11 -30.96
CA GLY A 202 -3.98 -10.16 -31.98
C GLY A 202 -3.28 -8.83 -32.25
N LEU A 203 -3.58 -7.74 -31.51
CA LEU A 203 -2.81 -6.52 -31.64
C LEU A 203 -1.34 -6.82 -31.32
N GLU A 204 -0.45 -6.31 -32.18
CA GLU A 204 1.00 -6.46 -31.98
C GLU A 204 1.43 -5.84 -30.64
N THR A 205 2.38 -6.50 -29.97
CA THR A 205 2.88 -6.03 -28.66
C THR A 205 3.34 -4.58 -28.67
N PRO A 206 4.11 -4.08 -29.66
CA PRO A 206 4.51 -2.68 -29.70
C PRO A 206 3.36 -1.68 -29.71
N ARG A 207 2.25 -2.04 -30.36
CA ARG A 207 1.04 -1.20 -30.40
C ARG A 207 0.19 -1.31 -29.13
N ALA A 208 0.32 -2.41 -28.38
CA ALA A 208 -0.36 -2.60 -27.10
C ALA A 208 0.33 -1.88 -25.94
N VAL A 209 1.67 -1.70 -26.00
CA VAL A 209 2.48 -1.10 -24.94
C VAL A 209 1.98 0.29 -24.50
N PRO A 210 1.59 1.24 -25.36
CA PRO A 210 1.07 2.53 -24.94
C PRO A 210 -0.18 2.40 -24.03
N TRP A 211 -1.08 1.46 -24.29
CA TRP A 211 -2.25 1.19 -23.46
C TRP A 211 -1.84 0.66 -22.07
N TRP A 212 -0.85 -0.23 -22.05
CA TRP A 212 -0.34 -0.81 -20.82
C TRP A 212 0.35 0.23 -19.94
N LEU A 213 1.17 1.11 -20.56
CA LEU A 213 1.81 2.20 -19.85
C LEU A 213 0.79 3.23 -19.35
N ALA A 214 -0.22 3.57 -20.17
CA ALA A 214 -1.30 4.46 -19.76
C ALA A 214 -2.06 3.91 -18.55
N PHE A 215 -2.36 2.61 -18.52
CA PHE A 215 -2.91 1.94 -17.33
C PHE A 215 -2.08 2.20 -16.09
N LEU A 216 -0.77 1.96 -16.15
CA LEU A 216 0.12 2.16 -15.00
C LEU A 216 0.19 3.62 -14.57
N ILE A 217 0.40 4.54 -15.51
CA ILE A 217 0.53 5.97 -15.21
C ILE A 217 -0.75 6.49 -14.56
N VAL A 218 -1.91 6.21 -15.15
CA VAL A 218 -3.20 6.68 -14.62
C VAL A 218 -3.48 6.08 -13.25
N THR A 219 -3.18 4.80 -13.03
CA THR A 219 -3.35 4.15 -11.73
C THR A 219 -2.44 4.77 -10.68
N ILE A 220 -1.14 4.98 -10.98
CA ILE A 220 -0.18 5.60 -10.07
C ILE A 220 -0.60 7.06 -9.73
N VAL A 221 -1.08 7.81 -10.71
CA VAL A 221 -1.59 9.18 -10.48
C VAL A 221 -2.79 9.13 -9.52
N GLY A 222 -3.71 8.21 -9.71
CA GLY A 222 -4.84 8.03 -8.81
C GLY A 222 -4.42 7.72 -7.37
N GLU A 223 -3.43 6.82 -7.18
CA GLU A 223 -2.84 6.49 -5.88
C GLU A 223 -2.21 7.73 -5.22
N ARG A 224 -1.44 8.52 -5.99
CA ARG A 224 -0.78 9.73 -5.47
C ARG A 224 -1.78 10.78 -5.04
N VAL A 225 -2.86 10.96 -5.80
CA VAL A 225 -3.97 11.87 -5.45
C VAL A 225 -4.66 11.43 -4.16
N GLU A 226 -4.87 10.12 -3.97
CA GLU A 226 -5.46 9.58 -2.75
C GLU A 226 -4.57 9.80 -1.53
N LEU A 227 -3.28 9.49 -1.63
CA LEU A 227 -2.29 9.70 -0.58
C LEU A 227 -2.14 11.18 -0.20
N ALA A 228 -2.04 12.07 -1.18
CA ALA A 228 -1.96 13.51 -0.95
C ALA A 228 -3.18 14.00 -0.16
N ARG A 229 -4.37 13.55 -0.53
CA ARG A 229 -5.62 13.92 0.15
C ARG A 229 -5.65 13.44 1.61
N LEU A 230 -5.21 12.21 1.88
CA LEU A 230 -5.11 11.67 3.24
C LEU A 230 -4.11 12.46 4.08
N ALA A 231 -2.96 12.83 3.51
CA ALA A 231 -1.96 13.65 4.18
C ALA A 231 -2.49 15.05 4.55
N PHE A 232 -3.26 15.69 3.66
CA PHE A 232 -3.91 16.97 3.96
C PHE A 232 -4.98 16.82 5.05
N ALA A 233 -5.77 15.75 5.03
CA ALA A 233 -6.80 15.49 6.04
C ALA A 233 -6.18 15.24 7.43
N SER A 234 -5.10 14.46 7.52
CA SER A 234 -4.40 14.19 8.78
C SER A 234 -3.73 15.46 9.35
N GLY A 235 -3.06 16.25 8.50
CA GLY A 235 -2.45 17.52 8.91
C GLY A 235 -3.47 18.56 9.40
N SER A 236 -4.67 18.57 8.84
CA SER A 236 -5.76 19.45 9.31
C SER A 236 -6.28 19.01 10.69
N THR A 237 -6.36 17.72 10.95
CA THR A 237 -6.79 17.16 12.24
C THR A 237 -5.77 17.44 13.32
N GLU A 238 -4.48 17.28 13.03
CA GLU A 238 -3.39 17.56 13.95
C GLU A 238 -3.32 19.05 14.32
N ARG A 239 -3.50 19.96 13.34
CA ARG A 239 -3.61 21.41 13.59
C ARG A 239 -4.83 21.76 14.46
N ARG A 240 -5.95 21.06 14.27
CA ARG A 240 -7.14 21.25 15.11
C ARG A 240 -6.88 20.84 16.55
N ILE A 241 -6.27 19.67 16.76
CA ILE A 241 -5.93 19.16 18.11
C ILE A 241 -4.95 20.09 18.81
N THR A 242 -3.91 20.55 18.10
CA THR A 242 -2.93 21.48 18.67
C THR A 242 -3.55 22.85 18.97
N ALA A 243 -4.40 23.39 18.11
CA ALA A 243 -5.11 24.63 18.35
C ALA A 243 -6.10 24.51 19.54
N GLU A 244 -6.81 23.39 19.64
CA GLU A 244 -7.73 23.13 20.75
C GLU A 244 -6.98 22.91 22.07
N SER A 245 -5.84 22.23 22.05
CA SER A 245 -4.96 22.09 23.20
C SER A 245 -4.35 23.42 23.62
N ALA A 246 -3.93 24.26 22.66
CA ALA A 246 -3.43 25.60 22.93
C ALA A 246 -4.52 26.53 23.50
N ALA A 247 -5.76 26.40 23.00
CA ALA A 247 -6.90 27.16 23.51
C ALA A 247 -7.31 26.76 24.96
N ARG A 248 -7.10 25.48 25.33
CA ARG A 248 -7.38 25.00 26.71
C ARG A 248 -6.23 25.25 27.68
N ALA A 249 -5.02 25.53 27.20
CA ALA A 249 -3.84 25.75 28.03
C ALA A 249 -4.03 26.91 29.05
N PRO A 250 -4.65 28.07 28.73
CA PRO A 250 -4.88 29.13 29.73
C PRO A 250 -5.82 28.70 30.84
N LEU A 251 -6.87 27.92 30.56
CA LEU A 251 -7.82 27.43 31.57
C LEU A 251 -7.16 26.48 32.57
N PHE A 252 -6.24 25.65 32.11
CA PHE A 252 -5.46 24.77 32.99
C PHE A 252 -4.48 25.55 33.87
N ARG A 253 -3.92 26.64 33.34
CA ARG A 253 -3.00 27.50 34.10
C ARG A 253 -3.74 28.27 35.21
N GLU A 254 -4.94 28.75 34.97
CA GLU A 254 -5.77 29.40 35.99
C GLU A 254 -6.25 28.42 37.08
N MET A 255 -6.64 27.19 36.68
CA MET A 255 -7.02 26.17 37.66
C MET A 255 -5.88 25.70 38.54
N THR A 256 -4.65 25.60 38.00
CA THR A 256 -3.47 25.24 38.80
C THR A 256 -3.03 26.37 39.74
N THR A 257 -3.15 27.63 39.35
CA THR A 257 -2.87 28.78 40.24
C THR A 257 -3.94 28.96 41.31
N ALA A 258 -5.19 28.52 41.07
CA ALA A 258 -6.25 28.59 42.08
C ALA A 258 -6.15 27.45 43.11
N LEU A 259 -5.60 26.29 42.76
CA LEU A 259 -5.49 25.12 43.64
C LEU A 259 -4.19 25.04 44.46
N ILE A 260 -3.13 25.73 44.06
CA ILE A 260 -1.84 25.72 44.76
C ILE A 260 -1.53 27.15 45.18
N PRO A 261 -1.78 27.52 46.45
CA PRO A 261 -1.38 28.83 46.95
C PRO A 261 0.16 28.96 46.84
N PRO A 262 0.69 30.13 46.44
CA PRO A 262 2.14 30.32 46.31
C PRO A 262 2.79 30.04 47.66
N ALA A 263 3.75 29.13 47.66
CA ALA A 263 4.57 28.86 48.85
C ALA A 263 5.23 30.17 49.33
N PRO A 264 5.28 30.43 50.64
CA PRO A 264 5.87 31.62 51.15
C PRO A 264 7.35 31.69 50.76
N VAL A 265 7.70 32.71 49.99
CA VAL A 265 9.08 32.96 49.57
C VAL A 265 9.88 33.27 50.83
N SER A 266 10.65 32.30 51.32
CA SER A 266 11.68 32.50 52.32
C SER A 266 12.79 33.38 51.71
N ARG A 267 12.86 34.64 52.14
CA ARG A 267 14.01 35.52 51.88
C ARG A 267 15.25 34.91 52.53
N GLY A 268 16.10 34.26 51.74
CA GLY A 268 17.36 33.74 52.22
C GLY A 268 18.32 33.43 51.09
N ALA A 269 19.43 34.16 51.10
CA ALA A 269 20.68 33.89 50.39
C ALA A 269 20.79 34.26 48.91
N ALA A 270 21.24 35.46 48.65
CA ALA A 270 21.99 35.87 47.48
C ALA A 270 23.26 35.00 47.32
N TYR A 271 23.35 34.21 46.26
CA TYR A 271 24.63 33.74 45.74
C TYR A 271 24.74 34.14 44.27
N ALA A 272 25.53 35.18 44.06
CA ALA A 272 26.01 35.61 42.78
C ALA A 272 26.97 34.56 42.21
N HIS A 273 26.63 33.97 41.09
CA HIS A 273 27.61 33.40 40.17
C HIS A 273 27.23 33.77 38.74
N ALA A 274 27.87 34.86 38.29
CA ALA A 274 27.97 35.23 36.89
C ALA A 274 28.73 34.14 36.13
N ARG A 275 28.08 33.44 35.23
CA ARG A 275 28.73 32.76 34.10
C ARG A 275 28.22 33.35 32.82
N ARG A 276 29.11 34.00 32.06
CA ARG A 276 28.94 34.47 30.70
C ARG A 276 28.72 33.26 29.77
N PRO A 277 27.79 33.30 28.81
CA PRO A 277 27.82 32.36 27.73
C PRO A 277 28.83 32.84 26.68
N SER A 278 29.85 32.03 26.46
CA SER A 278 30.82 32.18 25.39
C SER A 278 30.24 31.75 24.05
N ASP A 279 30.46 32.61 23.08
CA ASP A 279 30.22 32.48 21.66
C ASP A 279 30.58 31.07 21.09
N CYS A 280 29.59 30.36 20.50
CA CYS A 280 29.81 29.32 19.51
C CYS A 280 29.36 29.83 18.15
N ARG A 281 30.24 30.58 17.47
CA ARG A 281 30.21 30.76 16.03
C ARG A 281 30.77 29.49 15.41
N ALA A 282 29.89 28.62 14.86
CA ALA A 282 30.27 27.52 14.00
C ALA A 282 30.18 27.98 12.54
N THR A 283 31.32 28.07 11.93
CA THR A 283 31.59 28.36 10.52
C THR A 283 30.92 27.33 9.59
N ALA A 284 29.96 27.77 8.84
CA ALA A 284 29.45 27.04 7.66
C ALA A 284 30.50 27.12 6.52
N ARG A 285 31.23 26.04 6.28
CA ARG A 285 32.10 25.84 5.13
C ARG A 285 31.26 25.36 3.96
N SER A 286 31.00 26.25 3.00
CA SER A 286 30.52 25.95 1.67
C SER A 286 31.55 25.08 0.94
N ARG A 287 31.22 23.80 0.67
CA ARG A 287 31.96 23.00 -0.32
C ARG A 287 31.32 23.24 -1.68
N GLN A 288 31.95 24.08 -2.49
CA GLN A 288 31.75 24.11 -3.94
C GLN A 288 32.34 22.84 -4.52
N ILE A 289 31.51 22.02 -5.13
CA ILE A 289 31.91 20.86 -5.96
C ILE A 289 32.13 21.42 -7.37
N ALA A 290 33.39 21.46 -7.77
CA ALA A 290 33.80 21.78 -9.14
C ALA A 290 33.42 20.61 -10.07
N VAL A 291 32.68 20.92 -11.15
CA VAL A 291 32.36 19.99 -12.23
C VAL A 291 33.54 20.07 -13.25
N PRO A 292 34.21 18.97 -13.59
CA PRO A 292 35.20 18.98 -14.65
C PRO A 292 34.52 19.01 -16.02
N ARG A 293 34.83 20.02 -16.86
CA ARG A 293 34.58 20.01 -18.30
C ARG A 293 35.65 19.12 -18.92
N ASN A 294 35.24 18.15 -19.69
CA ASN A 294 36.13 17.41 -20.59
C ASN A 294 35.86 17.81 -22.05
N PRO A 295 36.91 17.83 -22.88
CA PRO A 295 36.89 18.34 -24.24
C PRO A 295 36.11 17.47 -25.23
#